data_9a35ba97f4ba6df2ca7e622ba8c29a0b
#
_entry.id   9a35ba97f4ba6df2ca7e622ba8c29a0b
#
_cell.length_a   1.000
_cell.length_b   1.000
_cell.length_c   1.000
_cell.angle_alpha   90.00
_cell.angle_beta   90.00
_cell.angle_gamma   90.00
#
_symmetry.space_group_name_H-M   'P 1'
#
loop_
_entity.id
_entity.type
_entity.pdbx_description
1 polymer ?
#
loop_
_entity_poly.entity_id
_entity_poly.type
_entity_poly.pdbx_seq_one_letter_code
_entity_poly.pdbx_strand_id
1 'polypeptide(L)'
;MKAEVVDGWPKENSIRISLSETDASQVNAIRRALISDVPKLAITRVNISQGVVENDGQILESVNVLPDEMLAHRLAMIPIPTFPEEKLSFFETCPVCIDLVEAEKGCPQCQVLYSLNIQGPAADSEEEHVTVYAGDLTTISDPMFDIREEHRRIPITILSKGQYLELYAFATLGRGASHQKWSPVAGVGFSGRNVAKLNNAKKAETLFALNLKTSDGRDIDAKLFGKNKTVDDVNTCLLYTSDAADDQA
;
A
#
# COMPACT_ATOMS: atom_id res chain seq x y z
N MET A 1 17.26 -14.57 13.86
CA MET A 1 16.06 -13.73 13.74
C MET A 1 14.84 -14.62 13.54
N LYS A 2 13.82 -14.44 14.34
CA LYS A 2 12.51 -15.12 14.19
C LYS A 2 11.45 -14.06 13.98
N ALA A 3 10.49 -14.34 13.10
CA ALA A 3 9.39 -13.44 12.78
C ALA A 3 8.07 -14.14 13.06
N GLU A 4 7.20 -13.48 13.80
CA GLU A 4 5.87 -13.98 14.14
C GLU A 4 4.84 -12.87 13.92
N VAL A 5 3.70 -13.19 13.33
CA VAL A 5 2.60 -12.24 13.22
C VAL A 5 1.96 -12.07 14.59
N VAL A 6 1.76 -10.84 15.02
CA VAL A 6 1.15 -10.54 16.33
C VAL A 6 -0.33 -10.95 16.30
N ASP A 7 -0.83 -11.52 17.40
CA ASP A 7 -2.23 -11.94 17.53
C ASP A 7 -3.21 -10.82 17.16
N GLY A 8 -4.24 -11.17 16.40
CA GLY A 8 -5.22 -10.22 15.89
C GLY A 8 -4.78 -9.43 14.66
N TRP A 9 -3.65 -9.75 14.04
CA TRP A 9 -3.19 -9.22 12.76
C TRP A 9 -3.16 -10.32 11.68
N PRO A 10 -3.28 -10.00 10.36
CA PRO A 10 -3.42 -8.66 9.77
C PRO A 10 -4.80 -8.01 10.02
N LYS A 11 -4.86 -6.67 9.94
CA LYS A 11 -6.11 -5.91 9.96
C LYS A 11 -6.17 -5.07 8.69
N GLU A 12 -7.20 -5.28 7.88
CA GLU A 12 -7.35 -4.59 6.59
C GLU A 12 -6.05 -4.61 5.78
N ASN A 13 -5.48 -3.43 5.51
CA ASN A 13 -4.24 -3.25 4.76
C ASN A 13 -3.01 -3.09 5.66
N SER A 14 -3.05 -3.55 6.89
CA SER A 14 -1.97 -3.42 7.86
C SER A 14 -1.59 -4.76 8.46
N ILE A 15 -0.31 -4.93 8.77
CA ILE A 15 0.22 -6.10 9.45
C ILE A 15 1.21 -5.67 10.54
N ARG A 16 1.15 -6.34 11.69
CA ARG A 16 2.14 -6.18 12.76
C ARG A 16 2.90 -7.48 12.94
N ILE A 17 4.23 -7.39 12.89
CA ILE A 17 5.14 -8.52 13.00
C ILE A 17 6.07 -8.28 14.19
N SER A 18 6.18 -9.28 15.06
CA SER A 18 7.17 -9.33 16.13
C SER A 18 8.44 -9.99 15.61
N LEU A 19 9.56 -9.31 15.74
CA LEU A 19 10.88 -9.81 15.39
C LEU A 19 11.67 -10.07 16.67
N SER A 20 12.18 -11.28 16.85
CA SER A 20 13.03 -11.68 17.97
C SER A 20 14.39 -12.17 17.49
N GLU A 21 15.38 -12.21 18.40
CA GLU A 21 16.78 -12.56 18.09
C GLU A 21 17.36 -11.68 16.98
N THR A 22 17.13 -10.36 17.08
CA THR A 22 17.55 -9.35 16.10
C THR A 22 17.93 -8.05 16.83
N ASP A 23 18.56 -7.15 16.11
CA ASP A 23 18.89 -5.80 16.56
C ASP A 23 18.19 -4.72 15.72
N ALA A 24 18.23 -3.47 16.19
CA ALA A 24 17.58 -2.36 15.51
C ALA A 24 18.15 -2.11 14.10
N SER A 25 19.42 -2.44 13.83
CA SER A 25 20.03 -2.23 12.52
C SER A 25 19.48 -3.21 11.48
N GLN A 26 19.32 -4.47 11.87
CA GLN A 26 18.71 -5.50 11.03
C GLN A 26 17.23 -5.18 10.73
N VAL A 27 16.48 -4.75 11.74
CA VAL A 27 15.07 -4.35 11.56
C VAL A 27 14.96 -3.13 10.64
N ASN A 28 15.86 -2.14 10.79
CA ASN A 28 15.89 -0.99 9.90
C ASN A 28 16.27 -1.36 8.45
N ALA A 29 17.15 -2.34 8.27
CA ALA A 29 17.47 -2.86 6.94
C ALA A 29 16.23 -3.50 6.28
N ILE A 30 15.45 -4.30 7.02
CA ILE A 30 14.18 -4.87 6.54
C ILE A 30 13.19 -3.75 6.20
N ARG A 31 13.03 -2.75 7.07
CA ARG A 31 12.16 -1.61 6.81
C ARG A 31 12.51 -0.90 5.52
N ARG A 32 13.79 -0.65 5.28
CA ARG A 32 14.27 -0.01 4.06
C ARG A 32 14.03 -0.88 2.83
N ALA A 33 14.33 -2.18 2.91
CA ALA A 33 14.11 -3.12 1.82
C ALA A 33 12.62 -3.21 1.43
N LEU A 34 11.71 -3.21 2.40
CA LEU A 34 10.26 -3.20 2.15
C LEU A 34 9.79 -1.95 1.39
N ILE A 35 10.41 -0.80 1.63
CA ILE A 35 10.06 0.46 0.96
C ILE A 35 10.68 0.55 -0.43
N SER A 36 11.96 0.14 -0.57
CA SER A 36 12.79 0.48 -1.73
C SER A 36 13.07 -0.68 -2.68
N ASP A 37 13.15 -1.92 -2.19
CA ASP A 37 13.79 -2.99 -2.95
C ASP A 37 12.83 -4.05 -3.48
N VAL A 38 11.66 -4.18 -2.88
CA VAL A 38 10.65 -5.17 -3.29
C VAL A 38 10.08 -4.78 -4.66
N PRO A 39 10.16 -5.65 -5.67
CA PRO A 39 9.60 -5.37 -6.99
C PRO A 39 8.06 -5.30 -6.93
N LYS A 40 7.48 -4.32 -7.62
CA LYS A 40 6.04 -4.15 -7.75
C LYS A 40 5.67 -3.66 -9.14
N LEU A 41 4.49 -4.04 -9.62
CA LEU A 41 3.88 -3.48 -10.83
C LEU A 41 3.31 -2.09 -10.54
N ALA A 42 3.53 -1.16 -11.47
CA ALA A 42 2.86 0.13 -11.48
C ALA A 42 2.72 0.62 -12.92
N ILE A 43 1.69 1.41 -13.21
CA ILE A 43 1.50 2.03 -14.51
C ILE A 43 2.64 3.01 -14.77
N THR A 44 3.29 2.84 -15.93
CA THR A 44 4.46 3.62 -16.33
C THR A 44 4.23 4.45 -17.58
N ARG A 45 3.36 3.98 -18.45
CA ARG A 45 3.01 4.64 -19.70
C ARG A 45 1.51 4.58 -19.90
N VAL A 46 0.94 5.66 -20.43
CA VAL A 46 -0.47 5.76 -20.76
C VAL A 46 -0.58 6.35 -22.17
N ASN A 47 -1.40 5.74 -23.01
CA ASN A 47 -1.79 6.26 -24.30
C ASN A 47 -3.24 6.71 -24.18
N ILE A 48 -3.50 8.01 -24.29
CA ILE A 48 -4.83 8.61 -24.17
C ILE A 48 -5.32 8.94 -25.58
N SER A 49 -6.49 8.43 -25.92
CA SER A 49 -7.16 8.78 -27.20
C SER A 49 -7.80 10.15 -27.03
N GLN A 50 -7.25 11.15 -27.73
CA GLN A 50 -7.79 12.51 -27.74
C GLN A 50 -8.54 12.78 -29.03
N GLY A 51 -9.66 13.49 -28.93
CA GLY A 51 -10.40 13.92 -30.08
C GLY A 51 -11.88 14.10 -29.80
N VAL A 52 -12.63 14.18 -30.90
CA VAL A 52 -14.08 14.26 -30.91
C VAL A 52 -14.59 13.02 -31.61
N VAL A 53 -15.50 12.30 -30.97
CA VAL A 53 -16.16 11.10 -31.51
C VAL A 53 -17.65 11.33 -31.53
N GLU A 54 -18.28 10.91 -32.60
CA GLU A 54 -19.74 10.87 -32.69
C GLU A 54 -20.21 9.45 -32.33
N ASN A 55 -21.03 9.35 -31.29
CA ASN A 55 -21.63 8.10 -30.89
C ASN A 55 -23.12 8.31 -30.61
N ASP A 56 -23.98 7.48 -31.26
CA ASP A 56 -25.43 7.54 -31.17
C ASP A 56 -26.04 8.95 -31.42
N GLY A 57 -25.43 9.73 -32.33
CA GLY A 57 -25.86 11.10 -32.64
C GLY A 57 -25.44 12.15 -31.61
N GLN A 58 -24.63 11.78 -30.63
CA GLN A 58 -24.02 12.68 -29.66
C GLN A 58 -22.55 12.92 -30.01
N ILE A 59 -22.14 14.17 -29.93
CA ILE A 59 -20.73 14.57 -30.06
C ILE A 59 -20.09 14.46 -28.68
N LEU A 60 -19.09 13.60 -28.58
CA LEU A 60 -18.32 13.37 -27.36
C LEU A 60 -16.90 13.92 -27.52
N GLU A 61 -16.40 14.57 -26.50
CA GLU A 61 -15.08 15.21 -26.48
C GLU A 61 -14.22 14.69 -25.33
N SER A 62 -12.94 14.39 -25.59
CA SER A 62 -12.00 13.94 -24.57
C SER A 62 -11.06 15.02 -24.06
N VAL A 63 -10.94 16.16 -24.76
CA VAL A 63 -9.89 17.16 -24.56
C VAL A 63 -9.99 17.91 -23.22
N ASN A 64 -11.20 18.05 -22.65
CA ASN A 64 -11.44 18.87 -21.44
C ASN A 64 -11.72 18.03 -20.19
N VAL A 65 -11.34 16.76 -20.16
CA VAL A 65 -11.61 15.88 -19.01
C VAL A 65 -10.69 16.22 -17.82
N LEU A 66 -9.41 16.14 -18.04
CA LEU A 66 -8.33 16.45 -17.08
C LEU A 66 -7.02 16.55 -17.87
N PRO A 67 -6.06 17.41 -17.50
CA PRO A 67 -4.74 17.39 -18.13
C PRO A 67 -4.09 16.01 -18.08
N ASP A 68 -3.51 15.58 -19.20
CA ASP A 68 -2.97 14.23 -19.39
C ASP A 68 -1.94 13.87 -18.34
N GLU A 69 -1.09 14.82 -17.94
CA GLU A 69 -0.06 14.62 -16.94
C GLU A 69 -0.67 14.30 -15.56
N MET A 70 -1.77 14.99 -15.22
CA MET A 70 -2.48 14.73 -13.96
C MET A 70 -3.17 13.38 -13.98
N LEU A 71 -3.78 13.03 -15.10
CA LEU A 71 -4.43 11.73 -15.31
C LEU A 71 -3.39 10.60 -15.23
N ALA A 72 -2.29 10.73 -15.94
CA ALA A 72 -1.19 9.76 -15.91
C ALA A 72 -0.59 9.61 -14.51
N HIS A 73 -0.43 10.71 -13.77
CA HIS A 73 0.05 10.66 -12.39
C HIS A 73 -0.90 9.93 -11.44
N ARG A 74 -2.21 10.18 -11.55
CA ARG A 74 -3.22 9.46 -10.77
C ARG A 74 -3.24 7.96 -11.09
N LEU A 75 -3.20 7.61 -12.39
CA LEU A 75 -3.14 6.22 -12.84
C LEU A 75 -1.89 5.51 -12.33
N ALA A 76 -0.74 6.18 -12.32
CA ALA A 76 0.52 5.63 -11.84
C ALA A 76 0.49 5.26 -10.34
N MET A 77 -0.37 5.89 -9.55
CA MET A 77 -0.50 5.64 -8.11
C MET A 77 -1.54 4.57 -7.76
N ILE A 78 -2.28 4.04 -8.74
CA ILE A 78 -3.23 2.95 -8.50
C ILE A 78 -2.45 1.68 -8.10
N PRO A 79 -2.81 1.04 -6.97
CA PRO A 79 -2.17 -0.22 -6.56
C PRO A 79 -2.53 -1.35 -7.51
N ILE A 80 -1.53 -1.88 -8.21
CA ILE A 80 -1.67 -3.02 -9.10
C ILE A 80 -1.26 -4.31 -8.38
N PRO A 81 -2.04 -5.41 -8.47
CA PRO A 81 -1.65 -6.69 -7.94
C PRO A 81 -0.31 -7.14 -8.52
N THR A 82 0.57 -7.65 -7.68
CA THR A 82 1.86 -8.16 -8.08
C THR A 82 2.08 -9.49 -7.39
N PHE A 83 2.37 -10.53 -8.16
CA PHE A 83 2.53 -11.90 -7.68
C PHE A 83 3.99 -12.31 -7.86
N PRO A 84 4.71 -12.65 -6.77
CA PRO A 84 6.10 -13.08 -6.83
C PRO A 84 6.29 -14.40 -7.59
N GLU A 85 5.25 -15.24 -7.63
CA GLU A 85 5.24 -16.52 -8.34
C GLU A 85 5.23 -16.35 -9.87
N GLU A 86 4.65 -15.25 -10.35
CA GLU A 86 4.68 -14.90 -11.75
C GLU A 86 6.04 -14.33 -12.11
N LYS A 87 6.72 -15.00 -13.02
CA LYS A 87 8.07 -14.65 -13.46
C LYS A 87 8.06 -13.46 -14.42
N LEU A 88 7.49 -12.33 -13.98
CA LEU A 88 7.58 -11.09 -14.72
C LEU A 88 9.02 -10.56 -14.69
N SER A 89 9.50 -10.17 -15.84
CA SER A 89 10.81 -9.54 -16.00
C SER A 89 10.72 -8.02 -15.89
N PHE A 90 11.77 -7.36 -15.44
CA PHE A 90 11.86 -5.92 -15.58
C PHE A 90 11.89 -5.54 -17.07
N PHE A 91 11.22 -4.44 -17.40
CA PHE A 91 11.08 -3.99 -18.79
C PHE A 91 12.42 -3.81 -19.51
N GLU A 92 13.41 -3.23 -18.83
CA GLU A 92 14.74 -2.93 -19.38
C GLU A 92 15.59 -4.18 -19.61
N THR A 93 15.39 -5.23 -18.82
CA THR A 93 16.20 -6.46 -18.85
C THR A 93 15.40 -7.68 -19.30
N CYS A 94 14.27 -7.46 -19.96
CA CYS A 94 13.43 -8.54 -20.44
C CYS A 94 14.17 -9.37 -21.50
N PRO A 95 14.34 -10.70 -21.28
CA PRO A 95 15.11 -11.54 -22.21
C PRO A 95 14.49 -11.65 -23.61
N VAL A 96 13.17 -11.41 -23.72
CA VAL A 96 12.46 -11.43 -25.01
C VAL A 96 12.59 -10.11 -25.76
N CYS A 97 12.68 -9.00 -25.03
CA CYS A 97 12.62 -7.65 -25.60
C CYS A 97 13.97 -6.93 -25.65
N ILE A 98 15.04 -7.52 -25.08
CA ILE A 98 16.33 -6.82 -24.90
C ILE A 98 16.95 -6.37 -26.23
N ASP A 99 16.80 -7.16 -27.27
CA ASP A 99 17.35 -6.89 -28.60
C ASP A 99 16.41 -6.09 -29.51
N LEU A 100 15.20 -5.75 -29.04
CA LEU A 100 14.22 -5.00 -29.81
C LEU A 100 14.47 -3.48 -29.69
N VAL A 101 14.03 -2.76 -30.72
CA VAL A 101 13.99 -1.30 -30.68
C VAL A 101 13.00 -0.83 -29.62
N GLU A 102 13.27 0.30 -28.96
CA GLU A 102 12.48 0.83 -27.84
C GLU A 102 10.95 0.89 -28.14
N ALA A 103 10.61 1.22 -29.38
CA ALA A 103 9.21 1.30 -29.83
C ALA A 103 8.50 -0.06 -29.93
N GLU A 104 9.25 -1.14 -30.06
CA GLU A 104 8.73 -2.52 -30.21
C GLU A 104 8.79 -3.31 -28.91
N LYS A 105 9.43 -2.75 -27.88
CA LYS A 105 9.50 -3.38 -26.55
C LYS A 105 8.12 -3.43 -25.89
N GLY A 106 7.86 -4.53 -25.22
CA GLY A 106 6.64 -4.71 -24.42
C GLY A 106 5.93 -6.02 -24.75
N CYS A 107 6.41 -7.09 -24.16
CA CYS A 107 5.80 -8.40 -24.27
C CYS A 107 5.01 -8.75 -22.98
N PRO A 108 4.16 -9.79 -22.99
CA PRO A 108 3.40 -10.22 -21.81
C PRO A 108 4.28 -10.63 -20.61
N GLN A 109 5.57 -10.88 -20.82
CA GLN A 109 6.51 -11.21 -19.74
C GLN A 109 7.08 -9.98 -19.01
N CYS A 110 6.97 -8.77 -19.56
CA CYS A 110 7.53 -7.58 -18.96
C CYS A 110 6.54 -6.43 -18.76
N GLN A 111 5.33 -6.55 -19.27
CA GLN A 111 4.29 -5.55 -19.05
C GLN A 111 2.90 -6.16 -18.96
N VAL A 112 2.02 -5.49 -18.22
CA VAL A 112 0.58 -5.78 -18.12
C VAL A 112 -0.18 -4.63 -18.76
N LEU A 113 -1.15 -4.93 -19.61
CA LEU A 113 -1.93 -3.96 -20.35
C LEU A 113 -3.33 -3.82 -19.76
N TYR A 114 -3.74 -2.58 -19.57
CA TYR A 114 -5.10 -2.19 -19.16
C TYR A 114 -5.74 -1.31 -20.20
N SER A 115 -7.06 -1.39 -20.32
CA SER A 115 -7.89 -0.47 -21.09
C SER A 115 -8.93 0.19 -20.20
N LEU A 116 -9.30 1.39 -20.56
CA LEU A 116 -10.41 2.14 -20.00
C LEU A 116 -11.16 2.77 -21.16
N ASN A 117 -12.48 2.59 -21.21
CA ASN A 117 -13.35 3.28 -22.16
C ASN A 117 -14.67 3.58 -21.44
N ILE A 118 -14.84 4.86 -21.08
CA ILE A 118 -16.03 5.33 -20.35
C ILE A 118 -16.51 6.63 -20.97
N GLN A 119 -17.82 6.76 -21.04
CA GLN A 119 -18.50 7.97 -21.46
C GLN A 119 -19.17 8.66 -20.27
N GLY A 120 -19.25 9.97 -20.31
CA GLY A 120 -20.05 10.77 -19.40
C GLY A 120 -21.55 10.49 -19.56
N PRO A 121 -22.40 11.08 -18.73
CA PRO A 121 -23.83 10.89 -18.79
C PRO A 121 -24.40 11.29 -20.17
N ALA A 122 -25.44 10.59 -20.61
CA ALA A 122 -26.18 10.95 -21.81
C ALA A 122 -26.77 12.36 -21.68
N ALA A 123 -26.97 13.05 -22.81
CA ALA A 123 -27.46 14.43 -22.81
C ALA A 123 -28.82 14.62 -22.12
N ASP A 124 -29.66 13.60 -22.20
CA ASP A 124 -31.02 13.52 -21.65
C ASP A 124 -31.06 12.93 -20.22
N SER A 125 -29.94 12.48 -19.69
CA SER A 125 -29.86 11.94 -18.32
C SER A 125 -30.10 13.04 -17.29
N GLU A 126 -30.67 12.69 -16.13
CA GLU A 126 -30.76 13.56 -14.95
C GLU A 126 -29.40 13.74 -14.27
N GLU A 127 -28.49 12.78 -14.45
CA GLU A 127 -27.14 12.85 -13.90
C GLU A 127 -26.29 13.85 -14.68
N GLU A 128 -25.57 14.70 -13.97
CA GLU A 128 -24.67 15.70 -14.59
C GLU A 128 -23.24 15.15 -14.74
N HIS A 129 -22.85 14.19 -13.90
CA HIS A 129 -21.48 13.68 -13.83
C HIS A 129 -21.43 12.18 -13.59
N VAL A 130 -20.42 11.54 -14.15
CA VAL A 130 -20.03 10.15 -13.84
C VAL A 130 -18.60 10.15 -13.28
N THR A 131 -18.39 9.51 -12.14
CA THR A 131 -17.04 9.33 -11.58
C THR A 131 -16.42 8.08 -12.16
N VAL A 132 -15.24 8.23 -12.74
CA VAL A 132 -14.42 7.12 -13.24
C VAL A 132 -13.54 6.61 -12.11
N TYR A 133 -13.61 5.31 -11.85
CA TYR A 133 -12.90 4.66 -10.78
C TYR A 133 -11.79 3.74 -11.30
N ALA A 134 -10.86 3.37 -10.42
CA ALA A 134 -9.83 2.39 -10.74
C ALA A 134 -10.41 1.01 -11.15
N GLY A 135 -11.59 0.67 -10.62
CA GLY A 135 -12.30 -0.56 -10.97
C GLY A 135 -12.83 -0.61 -12.39
N ASP A 136 -12.86 0.52 -13.08
CA ASP A 136 -13.27 0.60 -14.50
C ASP A 136 -12.10 0.28 -15.45
N LEU A 137 -10.87 0.23 -14.94
CA LEU A 137 -9.72 -0.30 -15.67
C LEU A 137 -9.89 -1.81 -15.83
N THR A 138 -9.93 -2.27 -17.06
CA THR A 138 -10.03 -3.68 -17.41
C THR A 138 -8.67 -4.18 -17.87
N THR A 139 -8.18 -5.29 -17.34
CA THR A 139 -6.95 -5.88 -17.85
C THR A 139 -7.21 -6.57 -19.19
N ILE A 140 -6.32 -6.33 -20.16
CA ILE A 140 -6.31 -7.05 -21.45
C ILE A 140 -5.40 -8.29 -21.35
N SER A 141 -4.48 -8.28 -20.41
CA SER A 141 -3.56 -9.39 -20.17
C SER A 141 -4.27 -10.53 -19.42
N ASP A 142 -3.78 -10.95 -18.29
CA ASP A 142 -4.40 -12.01 -17.48
C ASP A 142 -5.33 -11.40 -16.41
N PRO A 143 -6.56 -11.93 -16.23
CA PRO A 143 -7.51 -11.46 -15.20
C PRO A 143 -6.96 -11.44 -13.78
N MET A 144 -5.91 -12.20 -13.47
CA MET A 144 -5.26 -12.17 -12.17
C MET A 144 -4.70 -10.78 -11.81
N PHE A 145 -4.39 -9.95 -12.81
CA PHE A 145 -3.91 -8.58 -12.63
C PHE A 145 -5.02 -7.54 -12.53
N ASP A 146 -6.29 -7.94 -12.52
CA ASP A 146 -7.40 -7.01 -12.30
C ASP A 146 -7.27 -6.28 -10.97
N ILE A 147 -7.70 -5.03 -10.96
CA ILE A 147 -7.66 -4.20 -9.76
C ILE A 147 -8.47 -4.87 -8.65
N ARG A 148 -7.84 -5.08 -7.49
CA ARG A 148 -8.45 -5.72 -6.33
C ARG A 148 -9.67 -4.94 -5.85
N GLU A 149 -10.66 -5.63 -5.33
CA GLU A 149 -11.93 -5.06 -4.87
C GLU A 149 -11.74 -3.89 -3.89
N GLU A 150 -10.75 -3.98 -3.01
CA GLU A 150 -10.39 -2.94 -2.02
C GLU A 150 -9.96 -1.62 -2.67
N HIS A 151 -9.43 -1.67 -3.91
CA HIS A 151 -8.89 -0.51 -4.62
C HIS A 151 -9.79 -0.04 -5.78
N ARG A 152 -10.87 -0.77 -6.09
CA ARG A 152 -11.77 -0.44 -7.21
C ARG A 152 -12.42 0.93 -7.09
N ARG A 153 -12.65 1.42 -5.86
CA ARG A 153 -13.29 2.71 -5.59
C ARG A 153 -12.34 3.92 -5.55
N ILE A 154 -11.08 3.76 -5.97
CA ILE A 154 -10.16 4.91 -6.08
C ILE A 154 -10.60 5.77 -7.26
N PRO A 155 -10.99 7.05 -7.07
CA PRO A 155 -11.46 7.90 -8.15
C PRO A 155 -10.29 8.36 -9.03
N ILE A 156 -10.44 8.23 -10.34
CA ILE A 156 -9.47 8.68 -11.33
C ILE A 156 -9.83 10.10 -11.80
N THR A 157 -11.05 10.27 -12.32
CA THR A 157 -11.55 11.55 -12.82
C THR A 157 -13.07 11.59 -12.76
N ILE A 158 -13.66 12.73 -13.14
CA ILE A 158 -15.10 12.91 -13.28
C ILE A 158 -15.35 13.34 -14.72
N LEU A 159 -16.32 12.72 -15.36
CA LEU A 159 -16.78 13.04 -16.69
C LEU A 159 -18.13 13.74 -16.62
N SER A 160 -18.26 14.85 -17.34
CA SER A 160 -19.52 15.58 -17.53
C SER A 160 -20.21 15.09 -18.81
N LYS A 161 -21.43 15.55 -19.05
CA LYS A 161 -22.15 15.29 -20.29
C LYS A 161 -21.32 15.71 -21.51
N GLY A 162 -21.33 14.90 -22.54
CA GLY A 162 -20.57 15.14 -23.76
C GLY A 162 -19.07 14.86 -23.66
N GLN A 163 -18.62 14.29 -22.54
CA GLN A 163 -17.21 13.90 -22.38
C GLN A 163 -17.05 12.38 -22.46
N TYR A 164 -15.88 11.94 -22.92
CA TYR A 164 -15.47 10.53 -22.85
C TYR A 164 -13.99 10.43 -22.48
N LEU A 165 -13.61 9.27 -21.97
CA LEU A 165 -12.23 8.95 -21.68
C LEU A 165 -11.93 7.54 -22.21
N GLU A 166 -11.02 7.48 -23.18
CA GLU A 166 -10.47 6.23 -23.70
C GLU A 166 -8.96 6.25 -23.57
N LEU A 167 -8.40 5.22 -22.94
CA LEU A 167 -6.96 5.09 -22.77
C LEU A 167 -6.52 3.63 -22.69
N TYR A 168 -5.23 3.43 -22.98
CA TYR A 168 -4.49 2.21 -22.71
C TYR A 168 -3.37 2.51 -21.72
N ALA A 169 -3.30 1.74 -20.63
CA ALA A 169 -2.28 1.90 -19.60
C ALA A 169 -1.38 0.67 -19.53
N PHE A 170 -0.08 0.90 -19.44
CA PHE A 170 0.96 -0.12 -19.43
C PHE A 170 1.64 -0.13 -18.07
N ALA A 171 1.55 -1.26 -17.36
CA ALA A 171 2.20 -1.44 -16.07
C ALA A 171 3.44 -2.31 -16.23
N THR A 172 4.53 -1.90 -15.60
CA THR A 172 5.82 -2.61 -15.61
C THR A 172 6.33 -2.80 -14.20
N LEU A 173 7.21 -3.81 -14.00
CA LEU A 173 7.92 -3.99 -12.75
C LEU A 173 8.93 -2.88 -12.51
N GLY A 174 8.97 -2.41 -11.29
CA GLY A 174 9.97 -1.48 -10.80
C GLY A 174 10.19 -1.63 -9.31
N ARG A 175 11.01 -0.76 -8.73
CA ARG A 175 11.34 -0.74 -7.31
C ARG A 175 11.10 0.64 -6.72
N GLY A 176 10.70 0.68 -5.45
CA GLY A 176 10.48 1.91 -4.71
C GLY A 176 11.69 2.86 -4.70
N ALA A 177 12.90 2.33 -4.82
CA ALA A 177 14.12 3.11 -4.96
C ALA A 177 14.12 4.02 -6.20
N SER A 178 13.48 3.61 -7.31
CA SER A 178 13.39 4.40 -8.53
C SER A 178 12.26 5.43 -8.47
N HIS A 179 11.10 5.04 -7.97
CA HIS A 179 9.95 5.93 -7.81
C HIS A 179 8.93 5.36 -6.81
N GLN A 180 8.32 6.23 -6.02
CA GLN A 180 7.36 5.85 -4.96
C GLN A 180 6.16 5.02 -5.47
N LYS A 181 5.74 5.15 -6.72
CA LYS A 181 4.67 4.34 -7.32
C LYS A 181 4.91 2.83 -7.23
N TRP A 182 6.17 2.41 -7.17
CA TRP A 182 6.57 1.02 -7.02
C TRP A 182 6.81 0.59 -5.57
N SER A 183 6.59 1.47 -4.58
CA SER A 183 6.64 1.05 -3.19
C SER A 183 5.43 0.18 -2.86
N PRO A 184 5.62 -1.05 -2.35
CA PRO A 184 4.49 -1.93 -1.99
C PRO A 184 3.81 -1.52 -0.68
N VAL A 185 4.41 -0.61 0.07
CA VAL A 185 3.93 -0.18 1.39
C VAL A 185 3.82 1.33 1.47
N ALA A 186 2.76 1.82 2.10
CA ALA A 186 2.56 3.25 2.34
C ALA A 186 3.46 3.77 3.48
N GLY A 187 3.72 2.93 4.49
CA GLY A 187 4.59 3.26 5.59
C GLY A 187 5.00 2.02 6.38
N VAL A 188 6.23 2.03 6.86
CA VAL A 188 6.78 0.98 7.73
C VAL A 188 7.47 1.65 8.91
N GLY A 189 7.00 1.38 10.11
CA GLY A 189 7.62 1.79 11.36
C GLY A 189 8.04 0.58 12.20
N PHE A 190 8.99 0.77 13.09
CA PHE A 190 9.32 -0.22 14.10
C PHE A 190 9.63 0.47 15.42
N SER A 191 9.44 -0.26 16.51
CA SER A 191 9.81 0.17 17.86
C SER A 191 10.40 -1.00 18.63
N GLY A 192 11.26 -0.71 19.60
CA GLY A 192 11.71 -1.72 20.53
C GLY A 192 10.55 -2.23 21.39
N ARG A 193 10.58 -3.51 21.70
CA ARG A 193 9.62 -4.12 22.62
C ARG A 193 10.13 -3.96 24.04
N ASN A 194 9.39 -3.24 24.87
CA ASN A 194 9.77 -2.97 26.25
C ASN A 194 9.31 -4.11 27.15
N VAL A 195 10.19 -4.54 28.04
CA VAL A 195 9.92 -5.64 28.98
C VAL A 195 9.98 -5.08 30.39
N ALA A 196 8.88 -5.13 31.13
CA ALA A 196 8.91 -4.83 32.56
C ALA A 196 9.36 -6.07 33.34
N LYS A 197 10.35 -5.90 34.19
CA LYS A 197 10.84 -6.94 35.10
C LYS A 197 10.54 -6.56 36.54
N LEU A 198 9.82 -7.41 37.23
CA LEU A 198 9.52 -7.22 38.65
C LEU A 198 10.76 -7.56 39.51
N ASN A 199 11.50 -6.54 39.97
CA ASN A 199 12.69 -6.72 40.80
C ASN A 199 12.35 -6.97 42.29
N ASN A 200 11.28 -6.34 42.78
CA ASN A 200 10.89 -6.45 44.18
C ASN A 200 9.40 -6.78 44.33
N ALA A 201 9.09 -8.02 44.68
CA ALA A 201 7.72 -8.48 44.85
C ALA A 201 6.96 -7.79 45.99
N LYS A 202 7.66 -7.24 47.00
CA LYS A 202 7.03 -6.53 48.14
C LYS A 202 6.47 -5.15 47.75
N LYS A 203 7.04 -4.52 46.70
CA LYS A 203 6.59 -3.23 46.15
C LYS A 203 5.62 -3.39 44.96
N ALA A 204 5.26 -4.62 44.60
CA ALA A 204 4.41 -4.90 43.42
C ALA A 204 3.01 -4.27 43.53
N GLU A 205 2.45 -4.19 44.72
CA GLU A 205 1.13 -3.59 44.95
C GLU A 205 1.08 -2.11 44.57
N THR A 206 2.14 -1.36 44.84
CA THR A 206 2.25 0.05 44.43
C THR A 206 2.31 0.20 42.93
N LEU A 207 2.95 -0.73 42.23
CA LEU A 207 3.09 -0.74 40.78
C LEU A 207 1.76 -1.03 40.09
N PHE A 208 0.94 -1.93 40.65
CA PHE A 208 -0.40 -2.26 40.15
C PHE A 208 -1.42 -1.15 40.41
N ALA A 209 -1.22 -0.35 41.47
CA ALA A 209 -2.07 0.83 41.75
C ALA A 209 -1.91 1.95 40.68
N LEU A 210 -0.86 1.91 39.86
CA LEU A 210 -0.60 2.90 38.81
C LEU A 210 -1.37 2.64 37.51
N ASN A 211 -2.20 1.62 37.42
CA ASN A 211 -3.00 1.27 36.24
C ASN A 211 -2.16 1.18 34.96
N LEU A 212 -0.98 0.59 35.05
CA LEU A 212 -0.09 0.40 33.90
C LEU A 212 -0.73 -0.50 32.85
N LYS A 213 -0.52 -0.16 31.59
CA LYS A 213 -1.06 -0.91 30.47
C LYS A 213 0.06 -1.42 29.56
N THR A 214 -0.19 -2.55 28.92
CA THR A 214 0.59 -2.99 27.76
C THR A 214 0.33 -2.06 26.57
N SER A 215 1.15 -2.12 25.51
CA SER A 215 0.91 -1.36 24.29
C SER A 215 -0.43 -1.72 23.63
N ASP A 216 -0.95 -2.93 23.85
CA ASP A 216 -2.25 -3.40 23.39
C ASP A 216 -3.43 -2.94 24.28
N GLY A 217 -3.15 -2.13 25.30
CA GLY A 217 -4.17 -1.58 26.23
C GLY A 217 -4.64 -2.52 27.32
N ARG A 218 -4.03 -3.70 27.51
CA ARG A 218 -4.35 -4.64 28.60
C ARG A 218 -3.78 -4.10 29.93
N ASP A 219 -4.55 -4.22 30.99
CA ASP A 219 -4.10 -3.82 32.31
C ASP A 219 -3.00 -4.77 32.80
N ILE A 220 -1.93 -4.20 33.39
CA ILE A 220 -0.82 -4.97 33.96
C ILE A 220 -1.19 -5.29 35.41
N ASP A 221 -1.53 -6.55 35.66
CA ASP A 221 -1.80 -7.09 36.99
C ASP A 221 -0.80 -8.18 37.38
N ALA A 222 -0.87 -8.67 38.62
CA ALA A 222 0.01 -9.72 39.14
C ALA A 222 -0.04 -11.01 38.31
N LYS A 223 -1.15 -11.29 37.62
CA LYS A 223 -1.36 -12.51 36.84
C LYS A 223 -0.60 -12.51 35.52
N LEU A 224 -0.33 -11.31 34.98
CA LEU A 224 0.44 -11.17 33.76
C LEU A 224 1.93 -11.44 33.96
N PHE A 225 2.45 -11.29 35.18
CA PHE A 225 3.84 -11.64 35.48
C PHE A 225 3.99 -13.16 35.55
N GLY A 226 4.57 -13.74 34.51
CA GLY A 226 4.84 -15.17 34.41
C GLY A 226 5.91 -15.64 35.43
N LYS A 227 6.36 -16.88 35.29
CA LYS A 227 7.38 -17.50 36.16
C LYS A 227 8.69 -16.67 36.25
N ASN A 228 9.05 -15.95 35.20
CA ASN A 228 10.25 -15.10 35.12
C ASN A 228 10.04 -13.69 35.69
N LYS A 229 8.86 -13.38 36.23
CA LYS A 229 8.50 -12.05 36.73
C LYS A 229 8.69 -10.94 35.68
N THR A 230 8.39 -11.23 34.42
CA THR A 230 8.49 -10.28 33.31
C THR A 230 7.16 -10.14 32.61
N VAL A 231 6.85 -8.94 32.15
CA VAL A 231 5.74 -8.63 31.23
C VAL A 231 6.32 -7.95 30.01
N ASP A 232 6.02 -8.51 28.84
CA ASP A 232 6.46 -7.96 27.57
C ASP A 232 5.53 -6.84 27.09
N ASP A 233 6.07 -5.95 26.28
CA ASP A 233 5.33 -4.93 25.55
C ASP A 233 4.62 -3.89 26.46
N VAL A 234 5.34 -3.39 27.44
CA VAL A 234 4.83 -2.39 28.38
C VAL A 234 4.95 -0.98 27.82
N ASN A 235 3.93 -0.15 28.02
CA ASN A 235 3.96 1.25 27.62
C ASN A 235 4.95 2.05 28.49
N THR A 236 6.09 2.45 27.90
CA THR A 236 7.19 3.15 28.59
C THR A 236 6.83 4.52 29.13
N CYS A 237 5.86 5.22 28.52
CA CYS A 237 5.47 6.55 29.01
C CYS A 237 4.96 6.54 30.45
N LEU A 238 4.36 5.41 30.87
CA LEU A 238 3.83 5.26 32.23
C LEU A 238 4.90 4.77 33.22
N LEU A 239 5.90 4.03 32.75
CA LEU A 239 7.04 3.60 33.59
C LEU A 239 7.95 4.76 34.00
N TYR A 240 8.14 5.74 33.12
CA TYR A 240 8.99 6.90 33.39
C TYR A 240 8.40 7.83 34.47
N THR A 241 7.06 7.92 34.55
CA THR A 241 6.38 8.69 35.60
C THR A 241 6.41 8.01 36.98
N SER A 242 6.52 6.66 37.02
CA SER A 242 6.63 5.93 38.29
C SER A 242 8.02 5.95 38.89
N ASP A 243 9.07 5.98 38.06
CA ASP A 243 10.47 6.06 38.51
C ASP A 243 10.77 7.46 39.10
N ALA A 244 10.19 8.53 38.54
CA ALA A 244 10.33 9.88 39.07
C ALA A 244 9.60 10.12 40.39
N ALA A 245 8.62 9.30 40.75
CA ALA A 245 7.92 9.36 42.03
C ALA A 245 8.67 8.60 43.16
N ASP A 246 9.48 7.59 42.80
CA ASP A 246 10.30 6.84 43.77
C ASP A 246 11.58 7.58 44.19
N ASP A 247 12.10 8.54 43.40
CA ASP A 247 13.26 9.36 43.74
C ASP A 247 12.93 10.55 44.67
N GLN A 248 11.66 10.77 44.99
CA GLN A 248 11.18 11.84 45.88
C GLN A 248 10.63 11.32 47.23
N ALA A 249 10.82 10.06 47.58
CA ALA A 249 10.36 9.46 48.82
C ALA A 249 11.51 9.04 49.78
#